data_d63313ae9658e046cf13e9e83d515d29
#
_entry.id   d63313ae9658e046cf13e9e83d515d29
#
_cell.length_a   1.000
_cell.length_b   1.000
_cell.length_c   1.000
_cell.angle_alpha   90.00
_cell.angle_beta   90.00
_cell.angle_gamma   90.00
#
_symmetry.space_group_name_H-M   'P 1'
#
loop_
_entity.id
_entity.type
_entity.pdbx_description
1 polymer ?
#
loop_
_entity_poly.entity_id
_entity_poly.type
_entity_poly.pdbx_seq_one_letter_code
_entity_poly.pdbx_strand_id
1 'polypeptide(L)'
;RTHPRDELLLATDQDLLSAFLPMVKQKYGNELRFVWRVDPWQRFVSVFIYMPKPLYNETFVSRTGEFLQARFNASDVVMTAFVSEHRWIRLHGLLVFEEKNPPRINIDETESVLKRLARTWEDELLALLMTKYQAVLANQLYRRYQHVFPSSYKDNYRPQDAVSDISLLETLRQDAPLAVEVLPTEGRSARFKLLQWNQQLSLSRVMPILESFGLKVLQEQAFALLHEDNCLWLQDFRTELPEGLAKETFAQSLAYVREGMQVLWQGGIE
;
A
#
# COMPACT_ATOMS: atom_id res chain seq x y z
N ARG A 1 31.21 12.04 4.71
CA ARG A 1 30.77 13.45 4.55
C ARG A 1 29.27 13.65 4.85
N THR A 2 28.54 12.63 5.26
CA THR A 2 27.09 12.69 5.44
C THR A 2 26.62 12.56 6.89
N HIS A 3 27.53 12.47 7.87
CA HIS A 3 27.16 12.40 9.29
C HIS A 3 26.99 13.82 9.84
N PRO A 4 25.97 14.10 10.69
CA PRO A 4 25.80 15.41 11.31
C PRO A 4 27.07 15.80 12.08
N ARG A 5 27.55 17.04 11.91
CA ARG A 5 28.78 17.49 12.57
C ARG A 5 28.65 17.44 14.09
N ASP A 6 27.50 17.78 14.60
CA ASP A 6 27.21 17.80 16.02
C ASP A 6 27.26 16.39 16.62
N GLU A 7 26.82 15.38 15.89
CA GLU A 7 26.89 13.97 16.27
C GLU A 7 28.34 13.45 16.29
N LEU A 8 29.19 13.91 15.35
CA LEU A 8 30.62 13.53 15.34
C LEU A 8 31.38 14.06 16.55
N LEU A 9 30.94 15.20 17.11
CA LEU A 9 31.55 15.78 18.31
C LEU A 9 31.13 15.06 19.62
N LEU A 10 29.98 14.38 19.59
CA LEU A 10 29.38 13.73 20.77
C LEU A 10 29.54 12.19 20.74
N ALA A 11 29.94 11.62 19.62
CA ALA A 11 30.09 10.18 19.45
C ALA A 11 31.47 9.71 19.90
N THR A 12 31.53 8.60 20.61
CA THR A 12 32.79 7.91 20.91
C THR A 12 33.25 7.11 19.66
N ASP A 13 34.53 6.73 19.61
CA ASP A 13 35.06 5.88 18.52
C ASP A 13 34.28 4.55 18.41
N GLN A 14 33.80 4.01 19.54
CA GLN A 14 32.97 2.81 19.58
C GLN A 14 31.58 3.04 18.99
N ASP A 15 30.96 4.20 19.26
CA ASP A 15 29.67 4.58 18.69
C ASP A 15 29.77 4.74 17.17
N LEU A 16 30.83 5.40 16.71
CA LEU A 16 31.09 5.55 15.28
C LEU A 16 31.35 4.19 14.60
N LEU A 17 32.13 3.32 15.21
CA LEU A 17 32.37 1.99 14.71
C LEU A 17 31.08 1.16 14.66
N SER A 18 30.26 1.19 15.69
CA SER A 18 28.98 0.48 15.72
C SER A 18 27.99 1.00 14.65
N ALA A 19 27.98 2.30 14.38
CA ALA A 19 27.17 2.91 13.34
C ALA A 19 27.68 2.60 11.92
N PHE A 20 29.01 2.57 11.72
CA PHE A 20 29.63 2.41 10.39
C PHE A 20 29.95 0.96 10.03
N LEU A 21 30.25 0.08 10.99
CA LEU A 21 30.58 -1.32 10.70
C LEU A 21 29.45 -2.07 9.93
N PRO A 22 28.17 -1.91 10.27
CA PRO A 22 27.08 -2.50 9.47
C PRO A 22 27.07 -1.99 8.03
N MET A 23 27.37 -0.70 7.82
CA MET A 23 27.42 -0.11 6.46
C MET A 23 28.61 -0.63 5.64
N VAL A 24 29.77 -0.81 6.26
CA VAL A 24 30.97 -1.31 5.58
C VAL A 24 30.84 -2.80 5.26
N LYS A 25 30.28 -3.58 6.17
CA LYS A 25 30.00 -5.01 5.94
C LYS A 25 28.92 -5.23 4.89
N GLN A 26 28.03 -4.25 4.69
CA GLN A 26 26.88 -4.34 3.79
C GLN A 26 27.15 -3.81 2.38
N LYS A 27 28.41 -3.88 1.92
CA LYS A 27 28.83 -3.42 0.59
C LYS A 27 27.96 -3.94 -0.57
N TYR A 28 27.06 -4.91 -0.31
CA TYR A 28 26.21 -5.60 -1.29
C TYR A 28 24.77 -5.87 -0.81
N GLY A 29 24.35 -5.41 0.37
CA GLY A 29 22.97 -5.63 0.87
C GLY A 29 22.01 -4.51 0.47
N ASN A 30 20.77 -4.86 0.15
CA ASN A 30 19.70 -3.92 -0.23
C ASN A 30 18.62 -3.84 0.88
N GLU A 31 19.05 -3.92 2.16
CA GLU A 31 18.15 -3.98 3.30
C GLU A 31 18.24 -2.75 4.19
N LEU A 32 17.12 -2.35 4.77
CA LEU A 32 17.03 -1.32 5.81
C LEU A 32 17.83 -1.76 7.05
N ARG A 33 18.56 -0.80 7.66
CA ARG A 33 19.27 -0.98 8.93
C ARG A 33 18.90 0.11 9.91
N PHE A 34 18.78 -0.30 11.16
CA PHE A 34 18.47 0.56 12.29
C PHE A 34 19.64 0.61 13.28
N VAL A 35 20.06 1.81 13.65
CA VAL A 35 21.10 2.07 14.63
C VAL A 35 20.55 3.01 15.67
N TRP A 36 20.87 2.75 16.92
CA TRP A 36 20.39 3.47 18.08
C TRP A 36 21.58 3.89 18.95
N ARG A 37 21.57 5.16 19.40
CA ARG A 37 22.58 5.72 20.28
C ARG A 37 21.93 6.56 21.37
N VAL A 38 22.24 6.26 22.62
CA VAL A 38 21.81 7.07 23.76
C VAL A 38 22.83 8.19 23.99
N ASP A 39 22.36 9.42 24.19
CA ASP A 39 23.20 10.54 24.60
C ASP A 39 23.89 10.23 25.94
N PRO A 40 25.20 10.52 26.13
CA PRO A 40 25.91 10.25 27.38
C PRO A 40 25.25 10.86 28.61
N TRP A 41 24.54 11.97 28.44
CA TRP A 41 23.79 12.65 29.54
C TRP A 41 22.31 12.22 29.59
N GLN A 42 21.91 11.22 28.80
CA GLN A 42 20.56 10.67 28.76
C GLN A 42 19.46 11.71 28.47
N ARG A 43 19.76 12.76 27.72
CA ARG A 43 18.81 13.83 27.35
C ARG A 43 17.94 13.46 26.17
N PHE A 44 18.51 12.70 25.24
CA PHE A 44 17.85 12.25 24.03
C PHE A 44 18.47 10.93 23.53
N VAL A 45 17.80 10.35 22.57
CA VAL A 45 18.32 9.22 21.83
C VAL A 45 18.36 9.57 20.35
N SER A 46 19.50 9.33 19.73
CA SER A 46 19.66 9.43 18.28
C SER A 46 19.39 8.08 17.63
N VAL A 47 18.54 8.07 16.64
CA VAL A 47 18.29 6.91 15.78
C VAL A 47 18.75 7.21 14.36
N PHE A 48 19.38 6.24 13.73
CA PHE A 48 19.76 6.31 12.33
C PHE A 48 19.14 5.12 11.58
N ILE A 49 18.41 5.44 10.53
CA ILE A 49 17.82 4.43 9.65
C ILE A 49 18.48 4.60 8.28
N TYR A 50 19.25 3.60 7.89
CA TYR A 50 19.84 3.51 6.57
C TYR A 50 18.98 2.64 5.70
N MET A 51 18.57 3.15 4.54
CA MET A 51 17.66 2.43 3.66
C MET A 51 17.99 2.69 2.19
N PRO A 52 17.70 1.73 1.30
CA PRO A 52 17.74 1.95 -0.14
C PRO A 52 16.80 3.07 -0.57
N LYS A 53 17.23 3.89 -1.54
CA LYS A 53 16.44 5.03 -2.03
C LYS A 53 15.02 4.66 -2.49
N PRO A 54 14.76 3.51 -3.15
CA PRO A 54 13.40 3.12 -3.55
C PRO A 54 12.43 2.89 -2.39
N LEU A 55 12.92 2.60 -1.18
CA LEU A 55 12.07 2.38 0.01
C LEU A 55 11.70 3.70 0.71
N TYR A 56 12.31 4.82 0.29
CA TYR A 56 12.08 6.12 0.91
C TYR A 56 10.83 6.79 0.32
N ASN A 57 9.93 7.19 1.20
CA ASN A 57 8.83 8.10 0.92
C ASN A 57 8.48 8.87 2.20
N GLU A 58 7.78 9.99 2.07
CA GLU A 58 7.38 10.83 3.21
C GLU A 58 6.44 10.11 4.18
N THR A 59 5.57 9.24 3.66
CA THR A 59 4.68 8.41 4.48
C THR A 59 5.46 7.47 5.38
N PHE A 60 6.56 6.88 4.90
CA PHE A 60 7.44 6.05 5.72
C PHE A 60 8.09 6.88 6.84
N VAL A 61 8.53 8.10 6.55
CA VAL A 61 9.13 9.00 7.56
C VAL A 61 8.14 9.32 8.66
N SER A 62 6.90 9.73 8.31
CA SER A 62 5.83 10.03 9.27
C SER A 62 5.49 8.82 10.12
N ARG A 63 5.17 7.68 9.49
CA ARG A 63 4.83 6.43 10.20
C ARG A 63 5.96 5.93 11.10
N THR A 64 7.20 6.14 10.69
CA THR A 64 8.38 5.79 11.51
C THR A 64 8.46 6.68 12.74
N GLY A 65 8.26 7.98 12.60
CA GLY A 65 8.23 8.92 13.73
C GLY A 65 7.13 8.55 14.74
N GLU A 66 5.90 8.35 14.27
CA GLU A 66 4.77 7.92 15.08
C GLU A 66 5.03 6.58 15.79
N PHE A 67 5.58 5.60 15.07
CA PHE A 67 5.95 4.30 15.66
C PHE A 67 7.00 4.43 16.75
N LEU A 68 8.07 5.18 16.51
CA LEU A 68 9.14 5.38 17.50
C LEU A 68 8.62 6.13 18.72
N GLN A 69 7.79 7.16 18.53
CA GLN A 69 7.17 7.92 19.60
C GLN A 69 6.29 7.03 20.48
N ALA A 70 5.36 6.29 19.86
CA ALA A 70 4.44 5.42 20.58
C ALA A 70 5.14 4.24 21.25
N ARG A 71 6.10 3.60 20.57
CA ARG A 71 6.77 2.39 21.05
C ARG A 71 7.69 2.66 22.23
N PHE A 72 8.33 3.83 22.25
CA PHE A 72 9.33 4.20 23.26
C PHE A 72 8.84 5.26 24.24
N ASN A 73 7.57 5.67 24.11
CA ASN A 73 6.96 6.70 24.95
C ASN A 73 7.80 8.00 24.98
N ALA A 74 8.31 8.39 23.78
CA ALA A 74 9.06 9.64 23.65
C ALA A 74 8.10 10.83 23.70
N SER A 75 8.50 11.89 24.42
CA SER A 75 7.72 13.13 24.50
C SER A 75 7.70 13.86 23.15
N ASP A 76 8.80 13.78 22.40
CA ASP A 76 8.91 14.35 21.07
C ASP A 76 9.84 13.53 20.18
N VAL A 77 9.55 13.52 18.86
CA VAL A 77 10.36 12.84 17.85
C VAL A 77 10.54 13.74 16.63
N VAL A 78 11.77 14.14 16.40
CA VAL A 78 12.14 14.94 15.22
C VAL A 78 12.85 14.06 14.22
N MET A 79 12.25 13.90 13.01
CA MET A 79 12.82 13.10 11.92
C MET A 79 13.39 14.00 10.83
N THR A 80 14.63 13.75 10.41
CA THR A 80 15.31 14.47 9.34
C THR A 80 15.84 13.49 8.29
N ALA A 81 15.51 13.72 7.03
CA ALA A 81 15.99 12.91 5.92
C ALA A 81 17.21 13.54 5.26
N PHE A 82 18.26 12.74 5.07
CA PHE A 82 19.46 13.11 4.30
C PHE A 82 19.50 12.29 3.01
N VAL A 83 19.00 12.91 1.95
CA VAL A 83 18.99 12.31 0.61
C VAL A 83 20.30 12.66 -0.06
N SER A 84 21.13 11.65 -0.37
CA SER A 84 22.37 11.85 -1.13
C SER A 84 22.18 11.40 -2.58
N GLU A 85 23.14 11.73 -3.45
CA GLU A 85 23.19 11.21 -4.83
C GLU A 85 23.42 9.69 -4.87
N HIS A 86 23.79 9.09 -3.76
CA HIS A 86 24.05 7.65 -3.65
C HIS A 86 22.75 6.83 -3.54
N ARG A 87 22.88 5.52 -3.67
CA ARG A 87 21.77 4.55 -3.61
C ARG A 87 21.08 4.45 -2.23
N TRP A 88 21.66 5.08 -1.19
CA TRP A 88 21.23 5.00 0.19
C TRP A 88 20.73 6.33 0.71
N ILE A 89 19.65 6.29 1.44
CA ILE A 89 19.14 7.40 2.23
C ILE A 89 19.39 7.12 3.71
N ARG A 90 19.70 8.17 4.46
CA ARG A 90 19.78 8.14 5.91
C ARG A 90 18.68 9.01 6.48
N LEU A 91 17.84 8.39 7.33
CA LEU A 91 16.97 9.13 8.23
C LEU A 91 17.68 9.25 9.57
N HIS A 92 17.63 10.43 10.14
CA HIS A 92 18.08 10.72 11.49
C HIS A 92 16.88 11.14 12.33
N GLY A 93 16.64 10.44 13.43
CA GLY A 93 15.61 10.74 14.39
C GLY A 93 16.23 11.13 15.74
N LEU A 94 15.71 12.19 16.36
CA LEU A 94 15.99 12.55 17.74
C LEU A 94 14.74 12.26 18.56
N LEU A 95 14.86 11.37 19.54
CA LEU A 95 13.81 11.05 20.49
C LEU A 95 14.11 11.72 21.82
N VAL A 96 13.21 12.57 22.27
CA VAL A 96 13.32 13.29 23.55
C VAL A 96 12.44 12.59 24.59
N PHE A 97 12.92 12.50 25.82
CA PHE A 97 12.21 11.87 26.92
C PHE A 97 12.08 12.87 28.08
N GLU A 98 10.93 12.89 28.74
CA GLU A 98 10.72 13.74 29.94
C GLU A 98 11.57 13.26 31.11
N GLU A 99 11.66 11.94 31.26
CA GLU A 99 12.51 11.32 32.28
C GLU A 99 13.88 10.93 31.71
N LYS A 100 14.96 11.16 32.45
CA LYS A 100 16.33 10.80 32.07
C LYS A 100 16.56 9.29 32.19
N ASN A 101 15.77 8.51 31.55
CA ASN A 101 15.91 7.05 31.56
C ASN A 101 15.41 6.48 30.23
N PRO A 102 16.19 6.59 29.14
CA PRO A 102 15.77 6.09 27.85
C PRO A 102 15.53 4.56 27.92
N PRO A 103 14.46 4.08 27.28
CA PRO A 103 14.08 2.68 27.37
C PRO A 103 15.13 1.77 26.72
N ARG A 104 15.21 0.53 27.19
CA ARG A 104 16.01 -0.50 26.51
C ARG A 104 15.34 -0.87 25.20
N ILE A 105 16.13 -0.96 24.14
CA ILE A 105 15.64 -1.27 22.79
C ILE A 105 16.10 -2.66 22.37
N ASN A 106 15.17 -3.40 21.83
CA ASN A 106 15.47 -4.57 21.00
C ASN A 106 15.66 -4.08 19.56
N ILE A 107 16.92 -3.98 19.14
CA ILE A 107 17.30 -3.48 17.80
C ILE A 107 16.69 -4.36 16.70
N ASP A 108 16.78 -5.68 16.83
CA ASP A 108 16.32 -6.63 15.81
C ASP A 108 14.80 -6.59 15.64
N GLU A 109 14.05 -6.49 16.73
CA GLU A 109 12.61 -6.34 16.71
C GLU A 109 12.20 -5.01 16.06
N THR A 110 12.85 -3.90 16.46
CA THR A 110 12.58 -2.57 15.91
C THR A 110 12.91 -2.52 14.43
N GLU A 111 14.07 -3.05 14.01
CA GLU A 111 14.45 -3.14 12.60
C GLU A 111 13.44 -3.97 11.78
N SER A 112 12.94 -5.06 12.34
CA SER A 112 11.91 -5.89 11.70
C SER A 112 10.59 -5.15 11.50
N VAL A 113 10.18 -4.32 12.46
CA VAL A 113 8.99 -3.46 12.30
C VAL A 113 9.25 -2.38 11.26
N LEU A 114 10.40 -1.71 11.30
CA LEU A 114 10.76 -0.69 10.31
C LEU A 114 10.83 -1.26 8.89
N LYS A 115 11.36 -2.47 8.70
CA LYS A 115 11.33 -3.18 7.42
C LYS A 115 9.89 -3.42 6.92
N ARG A 116 8.96 -3.73 7.80
CA ARG A 116 7.54 -3.85 7.44
C ARG A 116 6.91 -2.51 7.06
N LEU A 117 7.23 -1.44 7.79
CA LEU A 117 6.75 -0.08 7.49
C LEU A 117 7.32 0.45 6.17
N ALA A 118 8.53 0.02 5.81
CA ALA A 118 9.21 0.41 4.57
C ALA A 118 8.74 -0.39 3.33
N ARG A 119 7.88 -1.40 3.49
CA ARG A 119 7.34 -2.12 2.35
C ARG A 119 6.58 -1.18 1.43
N THR A 120 6.88 -1.30 0.15
CA THR A 120 6.14 -0.58 -0.88
C THR A 120 4.79 -1.27 -1.10
N TRP A 121 3.88 -0.56 -1.78
CA TRP A 121 2.60 -1.12 -2.21
C TRP A 121 2.81 -2.39 -3.05
N GLU A 122 3.85 -2.40 -3.90
CA GLU A 122 4.26 -3.52 -4.74
C GLU A 122 4.79 -4.71 -3.94
N ASP A 123 5.60 -4.47 -2.92
CA ASP A 123 6.12 -5.54 -2.03
C ASP A 123 4.98 -6.22 -1.27
N GLU A 124 4.01 -5.44 -0.81
CA GLU A 124 2.83 -5.96 -0.13
C GLU A 124 1.93 -6.73 -1.11
N LEU A 125 1.76 -6.24 -2.34
CA LEU A 125 1.03 -6.95 -3.39
C LEU A 125 1.66 -8.33 -3.67
N LEU A 126 2.99 -8.40 -3.83
CA LEU A 126 3.70 -9.66 -4.03
C LEU A 126 3.49 -10.62 -2.86
N ALA A 127 3.62 -10.14 -1.63
CA ALA A 127 3.43 -10.96 -0.43
C ALA A 127 2.01 -11.53 -0.35
N LEU A 128 0.99 -10.74 -0.70
CA LEU A 128 -0.40 -11.18 -0.73
C LEU A 128 -0.67 -12.18 -1.86
N LEU A 129 -0.11 -11.96 -3.04
CA LEU A 129 -0.19 -12.93 -4.14
C LEU A 129 0.44 -14.27 -3.74
N MET A 130 1.59 -14.25 -3.06
CA MET A 130 2.24 -15.47 -2.55
C MET A 130 1.43 -16.18 -1.45
N THR A 131 0.60 -15.44 -0.72
CA THR A 131 -0.31 -16.03 0.27
C THR A 131 -1.52 -16.71 -0.41
N LYS A 132 -2.03 -16.12 -1.51
CA LYS A 132 -3.23 -16.60 -2.22
C LYS A 132 -2.94 -17.69 -3.24
N TYR A 133 -1.79 -17.64 -3.89
CA TYR A 133 -1.40 -18.53 -5.00
C TYR A 133 -0.09 -19.25 -4.73
N GLN A 134 0.15 -20.34 -5.44
CA GLN A 134 1.46 -21.01 -5.42
C GLN A 134 2.56 -20.06 -5.93
N ALA A 135 3.78 -20.18 -5.41
CA ALA A 135 4.89 -19.26 -5.64
C ALA A 135 5.18 -18.98 -7.14
N VAL A 136 5.06 -19.98 -8.01
CA VAL A 136 5.28 -19.82 -9.46
C VAL A 136 4.23 -18.90 -10.06
N LEU A 137 2.94 -19.17 -9.79
CA LEU A 137 1.82 -18.38 -10.30
C LEU A 137 1.83 -16.98 -9.70
N ALA A 138 2.09 -16.85 -8.39
CA ALA A 138 2.19 -15.55 -7.71
C ALA A 138 3.25 -14.66 -8.37
N ASN A 139 4.44 -15.19 -8.67
CA ASN A 139 5.49 -14.43 -9.34
C ASN A 139 5.12 -14.08 -10.81
N GLN A 140 4.42 -14.95 -11.52
CA GLN A 140 3.94 -14.65 -12.87
C GLN A 140 2.92 -13.52 -12.86
N LEU A 141 1.92 -13.58 -11.96
CA LEU A 141 0.92 -12.53 -11.79
C LEU A 141 1.56 -11.21 -11.37
N TYR A 142 2.49 -11.25 -10.41
CA TYR A 142 3.21 -10.05 -9.99
C TYR A 142 3.97 -9.39 -11.15
N ARG A 143 4.76 -10.14 -11.91
CA ARG A 143 5.50 -9.60 -13.06
C ARG A 143 4.58 -8.99 -14.12
N ARG A 144 3.41 -9.58 -14.33
CA ARG A 144 2.41 -9.09 -15.30
C ARG A 144 1.73 -7.81 -14.82
N TYR A 145 1.40 -7.71 -13.54
CA TYR A 145 0.51 -6.66 -13.01
C TYR A 145 1.19 -5.58 -12.16
N GLN A 146 2.47 -5.70 -11.77
CA GLN A 146 3.14 -4.75 -10.87
C GLN A 146 3.14 -3.29 -11.39
N HIS A 147 3.08 -3.09 -12.70
CA HIS A 147 3.09 -1.75 -13.33
C HIS A 147 1.73 -1.34 -13.92
N VAL A 148 0.72 -2.19 -13.81
CA VAL A 148 -0.61 -1.95 -14.39
C VAL A 148 -1.39 -0.91 -13.61
N PHE A 149 -1.24 -0.89 -12.28
CA PHE A 149 -1.99 0.00 -11.40
C PHE A 149 -1.34 1.39 -11.32
N PRO A 150 -2.06 2.47 -11.73
CA PRO A 150 -1.54 3.84 -11.65
C PRO A 150 -1.48 4.34 -10.21
N SER A 151 -0.74 5.45 -9.99
CA SER A 151 -0.64 6.07 -8.65
C SER A 151 -1.99 6.42 -8.07
N SER A 152 -2.91 6.96 -8.89
CA SER A 152 -4.28 7.27 -8.48
C SER A 152 -5.07 6.07 -7.95
N TYR A 153 -4.81 4.86 -8.48
CA TYR A 153 -5.37 3.63 -7.94
C TYR A 153 -4.74 3.30 -6.59
N LYS A 154 -3.40 3.32 -6.49
CA LYS A 154 -2.65 2.99 -5.27
C LYS A 154 -2.95 3.92 -4.09
N ASP A 155 -3.30 5.17 -4.37
CA ASP A 155 -3.71 6.16 -3.37
C ASP A 155 -5.10 5.86 -2.78
N ASN A 156 -5.97 5.18 -3.52
CA ASN A 156 -7.35 4.90 -3.15
C ASN A 156 -7.58 3.45 -2.68
N TYR A 157 -6.74 2.51 -3.11
CA TYR A 157 -6.92 1.07 -2.87
C TYR A 157 -5.69 0.44 -2.26
N ARG A 158 -5.94 -0.47 -1.35
CA ARG A 158 -4.89 -1.28 -0.72
C ARG A 158 -4.45 -2.42 -1.65
N PRO A 159 -3.25 -2.99 -1.45
CA PRO A 159 -2.80 -4.16 -2.22
C PRO A 159 -3.75 -5.37 -2.17
N GLN A 160 -4.54 -5.51 -1.09
CA GLN A 160 -5.58 -6.54 -0.96
C GLN A 160 -6.67 -6.39 -2.03
N ASP A 161 -7.11 -5.16 -2.30
CA ASP A 161 -8.09 -4.86 -3.35
C ASP A 161 -7.53 -5.24 -4.72
N ALA A 162 -6.24 -4.93 -4.97
CA ALA A 162 -5.57 -5.26 -6.22
C ALA A 162 -5.46 -6.78 -6.45
N VAL A 163 -5.29 -7.59 -5.40
CA VAL A 163 -5.31 -9.07 -5.54
C VAL A 163 -6.67 -9.56 -6.04
N SER A 164 -7.77 -8.95 -5.61
CA SER A 164 -9.12 -9.25 -6.11
C SER A 164 -9.28 -8.79 -7.55
N ASP A 165 -8.83 -7.56 -7.84
CA ASP A 165 -8.90 -6.99 -9.18
C ASP A 165 -8.05 -7.77 -10.19
N ILE A 166 -6.87 -8.26 -9.80
CA ILE A 166 -6.06 -9.18 -10.64
C ILE A 166 -6.84 -10.47 -10.93
N SER A 167 -7.53 -11.03 -9.93
CA SER A 167 -8.35 -12.22 -10.16
C SER A 167 -9.45 -11.96 -11.18
N LEU A 168 -10.05 -10.77 -11.13
CA LEU A 168 -11.09 -10.35 -12.09
C LEU A 168 -10.49 -10.07 -13.48
N LEU A 169 -9.31 -9.44 -13.55
CA LEU A 169 -8.56 -9.20 -14.79
C LEU A 169 -8.24 -10.51 -15.54
N GLU A 170 -7.86 -11.56 -14.81
CA GLU A 170 -7.58 -12.89 -15.39
C GLU A 170 -8.83 -13.59 -15.96
N THR A 171 -10.04 -13.11 -15.63
CA THR A 171 -11.30 -13.63 -16.23
C THR A 171 -11.68 -12.96 -17.53
N LEU A 172 -11.11 -11.78 -17.83
CA LEU A 172 -11.37 -11.04 -19.07
C LEU A 172 -10.82 -11.80 -20.29
N ARG A 173 -11.63 -11.90 -21.32
CA ARG A 173 -11.28 -12.50 -22.63
C ARG A 173 -11.78 -11.60 -23.75
N GLN A 174 -11.28 -11.80 -24.96
CA GLN A 174 -11.73 -11.04 -26.15
C GLN A 174 -13.20 -11.30 -26.48
N ASP A 175 -13.68 -12.52 -26.24
CA ASP A 175 -15.09 -12.93 -26.40
C ASP A 175 -15.97 -12.52 -25.20
N ALA A 176 -15.37 -12.19 -24.06
CA ALA A 176 -16.03 -11.68 -22.87
C ALA A 176 -15.31 -10.42 -22.35
N PRO A 177 -15.49 -9.27 -23.03
CA PRO A 177 -14.69 -8.07 -22.80
C PRO A 177 -15.08 -7.30 -21.53
N LEU A 178 -16.16 -7.70 -20.84
CA LEU A 178 -16.64 -7.11 -19.58
C LEU A 178 -16.59 -8.12 -18.47
N ALA A 179 -15.96 -7.74 -17.35
CA ALA A 179 -16.05 -8.46 -16.10
C ALA A 179 -16.73 -7.58 -15.03
N VAL A 180 -17.57 -8.20 -14.23
CA VAL A 180 -18.35 -7.56 -13.16
C VAL A 180 -18.04 -8.23 -11.83
N GLU A 181 -17.68 -7.44 -10.83
CA GLU A 181 -17.58 -7.89 -9.44
C GLU A 181 -18.54 -7.06 -8.57
N VAL A 182 -19.24 -7.74 -7.69
CA VAL A 182 -20.14 -7.10 -6.74
C VAL A 182 -19.70 -7.46 -5.33
N LEU A 183 -19.39 -6.45 -4.53
CA LEU A 183 -18.86 -6.59 -3.17
C LEU A 183 -19.82 -5.94 -2.18
N PRO A 184 -20.34 -6.69 -1.21
CA PRO A 184 -21.06 -6.08 -0.10
C PRO A 184 -20.09 -5.25 0.75
N THR A 185 -20.54 -4.07 1.18
CA THR A 185 -19.78 -3.21 2.09
C THR A 185 -20.49 -3.08 3.44
N GLU A 186 -19.94 -2.31 4.35
CA GLU A 186 -20.60 -2.06 5.64
C GLU A 186 -21.88 -1.25 5.46
N GLY A 187 -22.88 -1.52 6.33
CA GLY A 187 -24.17 -0.83 6.28
C GLY A 187 -25.02 -1.30 5.10
N ARG A 188 -25.80 -0.37 4.54
CA ARG A 188 -26.69 -0.56 3.39
C ARG A 188 -26.01 -0.15 2.07
N SER A 189 -24.80 -0.56 1.84
CA SER A 189 -24.09 -0.21 0.63
C SER A 189 -23.44 -1.41 -0.02
N ALA A 190 -23.20 -1.32 -1.34
CA ALA A 190 -22.47 -2.28 -2.13
C ALA A 190 -21.52 -1.56 -3.10
N ARG A 191 -20.46 -2.24 -3.48
CA ARG A 191 -19.54 -1.79 -4.51
C ARG A 191 -19.69 -2.66 -5.75
N PHE A 192 -19.75 -2.01 -6.89
CA PHE A 192 -19.78 -2.65 -8.20
C PHE A 192 -18.52 -2.26 -8.95
N LYS A 193 -17.68 -3.24 -9.24
CA LYS A 193 -16.50 -3.05 -10.08
C LYS A 193 -16.78 -3.59 -11.46
N LEU A 194 -16.59 -2.74 -12.45
CA LEU A 194 -16.74 -3.06 -13.87
C LEU A 194 -15.37 -2.93 -14.54
N LEU A 195 -14.92 -3.99 -15.18
CA LEU A 195 -13.70 -3.99 -15.97
C LEU A 195 -14.03 -4.20 -17.45
N GLN A 196 -13.48 -3.35 -18.32
CA GLN A 196 -13.66 -3.45 -19.75
C GLN A 196 -12.38 -3.15 -20.52
N TRP A 197 -12.19 -3.83 -21.66
CA TRP A 197 -11.11 -3.59 -22.59
C TRP A 197 -11.31 -2.30 -23.39
N ASN A 198 -10.22 -1.52 -23.53
CA ASN A 198 -10.03 -0.42 -24.47
C ASN A 198 -11.04 0.74 -24.43
N GLN A 199 -12.11 0.63 -23.68
CA GLN A 199 -13.14 1.67 -23.62
C GLN A 199 -13.69 1.82 -22.20
N GLN A 200 -13.75 3.06 -21.72
CA GLN A 200 -14.48 3.40 -20.51
C GLN A 200 -15.99 3.27 -20.77
N LEU A 201 -16.69 2.64 -19.83
CA LEU A 201 -18.13 2.57 -19.88
C LEU A 201 -18.75 3.96 -19.67
N SER A 202 -19.64 4.35 -20.59
CA SER A 202 -20.39 5.59 -20.41
C SER A 202 -21.31 5.48 -19.19
N LEU A 203 -21.29 6.49 -18.32
CA LEU A 203 -22.20 6.57 -17.17
C LEU A 203 -23.67 6.54 -17.61
N SER A 204 -24.01 7.14 -18.76
CA SER A 204 -25.36 7.12 -19.32
C SER A 204 -25.86 5.71 -19.66
N ARG A 205 -24.98 4.73 -19.84
CA ARG A 205 -25.34 3.31 -20.03
C ARG A 205 -25.34 2.54 -18.70
N VAL A 206 -24.37 2.79 -17.82
CA VAL A 206 -24.23 2.06 -16.57
C VAL A 206 -25.30 2.45 -15.55
N MET A 207 -25.60 3.74 -15.44
CA MET A 207 -26.53 4.26 -14.43
C MET A 207 -27.94 3.63 -14.56
N PRO A 208 -28.59 3.60 -15.74
CA PRO A 208 -29.91 2.98 -15.85
C PRO A 208 -29.91 1.49 -15.50
N ILE A 209 -28.79 0.78 -15.75
CA ILE A 209 -28.69 -0.64 -15.39
C ILE A 209 -28.66 -0.77 -13.86
N LEU A 210 -27.82 -0.02 -13.17
CA LEU A 210 -27.74 -0.05 -11.70
C LEU A 210 -29.07 0.37 -11.06
N GLU A 211 -29.71 1.40 -11.59
CA GLU A 211 -31.02 1.88 -11.14
C GLU A 211 -32.14 0.85 -11.37
N SER A 212 -32.09 0.05 -12.43
CA SER A 212 -33.05 -1.03 -12.67
C SER A 212 -33.00 -2.13 -11.61
N PHE A 213 -31.87 -2.30 -10.95
CA PHE A 213 -31.73 -3.15 -9.74
C PHE A 213 -32.13 -2.44 -8.45
N GLY A 214 -32.64 -1.21 -8.53
CA GLY A 214 -32.98 -0.37 -7.37
C GLY A 214 -31.78 0.19 -6.63
N LEU A 215 -30.60 0.17 -7.25
CA LEU A 215 -29.35 0.66 -6.66
C LEU A 215 -29.20 2.16 -6.91
N LYS A 216 -28.94 2.93 -5.87
CA LYS A 216 -28.64 4.34 -5.98
C LYS A 216 -27.12 4.54 -5.99
N VAL A 217 -26.59 5.08 -7.09
CA VAL A 217 -25.16 5.36 -7.18
C VAL A 217 -24.81 6.58 -6.34
N LEU A 218 -23.85 6.44 -5.44
CA LEU A 218 -23.37 7.50 -4.56
C LEU A 218 -22.05 8.11 -5.05
N GLN A 219 -21.19 7.28 -5.65
CA GLN A 219 -19.86 7.67 -6.11
C GLN A 219 -19.40 6.74 -7.23
N GLU A 220 -18.62 7.28 -8.16
CA GLU A 220 -17.89 6.52 -9.18
C GLU A 220 -16.43 6.94 -9.17
N GLN A 221 -15.54 5.96 -9.35
CA GLN A 221 -14.13 6.15 -9.60
C GLN A 221 -13.70 5.31 -10.80
N ALA A 222 -13.00 5.94 -11.74
CA ALA A 222 -12.52 5.27 -12.95
C ALA A 222 -10.99 5.31 -13.00
N PHE A 223 -10.39 4.17 -13.37
CA PHE A 223 -8.95 4.02 -13.50
C PHE A 223 -8.60 3.39 -14.83
N ALA A 224 -7.67 4.01 -15.54
CA ALA A 224 -7.06 3.42 -16.73
C ALA A 224 -5.89 2.52 -16.26
N LEU A 225 -6.03 1.23 -16.49
CA LEU A 225 -5.04 0.21 -16.19
C LEU A 225 -4.30 -0.13 -17.48
N LEU A 226 -2.99 0.18 -17.52
CA LEU A 226 -2.17 -0.09 -18.70
C LEU A 226 -1.60 -1.50 -18.63
N HIS A 227 -2.09 -2.39 -19.51
CA HIS A 227 -1.66 -3.78 -19.57
C HIS A 227 -1.17 -4.11 -20.98
N GLU A 228 0.14 -4.34 -21.12
CA GLU A 228 0.81 -4.52 -22.41
C GLU A 228 0.46 -3.34 -23.35
N ASP A 229 -0.02 -3.62 -24.57
CA ASP A 229 -0.43 -2.60 -25.54
C ASP A 229 -1.91 -2.19 -25.42
N ASN A 230 -2.60 -2.67 -24.37
CA ASN A 230 -4.03 -2.44 -24.19
C ASN A 230 -4.29 -1.57 -22.95
N CYS A 231 -5.37 -0.79 -23.03
CA CYS A 231 -5.90 -0.06 -21.90
C CYS A 231 -7.12 -0.80 -21.34
N LEU A 232 -7.08 -1.13 -20.05
CA LEU A 232 -8.20 -1.69 -19.31
C LEU A 232 -8.82 -0.60 -18.47
N TRP A 233 -10.12 -0.48 -18.48
CA TRP A 233 -10.84 0.46 -17.63
C TRP A 233 -11.47 -0.26 -16.46
N LEU A 234 -11.06 0.12 -15.26
CA LEU A 234 -11.70 -0.27 -14.01
C LEU A 234 -12.58 0.88 -13.54
N GLN A 235 -13.89 0.65 -13.46
CA GLN A 235 -14.85 1.58 -12.88
C GLN A 235 -15.44 0.97 -11.63
N ASP A 236 -15.35 1.71 -10.53
CA ASP A 236 -15.82 1.29 -9.20
C ASP A 236 -16.97 2.21 -8.78
N PHE A 237 -18.15 1.63 -8.62
CA PHE A 237 -19.36 2.31 -8.21
C PHE A 237 -19.69 1.96 -6.76
N ARG A 238 -19.75 2.97 -5.91
CA ARG A 238 -20.34 2.81 -4.58
C ARG A 238 -21.83 3.09 -4.69
N THR A 239 -22.64 2.14 -4.25
CA THR A 239 -24.10 2.23 -4.33
C THR A 239 -24.76 2.05 -2.97
N GLU A 240 -25.95 2.62 -2.81
CA GLU A 240 -26.83 2.37 -1.70
C GLU A 240 -27.89 1.31 -2.11
N LEU A 241 -28.14 0.36 -1.23
CA LEU A 241 -29.13 -0.70 -1.44
C LEU A 241 -30.55 -0.17 -1.27
N PRO A 242 -31.54 -0.75 -2.00
CA PRO A 242 -32.95 -0.38 -1.87
C PRO A 242 -33.45 -0.44 -0.42
N GLU A 243 -34.41 0.41 -0.11
CA GLU A 243 -35.09 0.36 1.19
C GLU A 243 -35.80 -0.97 1.38
N GLY A 244 -35.63 -1.55 2.58
CA GLY A 244 -36.24 -2.85 2.92
C GLY A 244 -35.46 -4.08 2.45
N LEU A 245 -34.42 -3.96 1.66
CA LEU A 245 -33.56 -5.09 1.30
C LEU A 245 -32.52 -5.35 2.40
N ALA A 246 -32.62 -6.52 3.02
CA ALA A 246 -31.62 -6.95 4.00
C ALA A 246 -30.28 -7.28 3.31
N LYS A 247 -29.18 -6.95 3.97
CA LYS A 247 -27.82 -7.19 3.46
C LYS A 247 -27.56 -8.68 3.17
N GLU A 248 -28.09 -9.56 4.00
CA GLU A 248 -27.99 -11.01 3.88
C GLU A 248 -28.68 -11.49 2.61
N THR A 249 -29.87 -10.96 2.32
CA THR A 249 -30.63 -11.27 1.10
C THR A 249 -29.90 -10.78 -0.13
N PHE A 250 -29.33 -9.56 -0.08
CA PHE A 250 -28.51 -9.03 -1.18
C PHE A 250 -27.27 -9.87 -1.40
N ALA A 251 -26.56 -10.27 -0.32
CA ALA A 251 -25.38 -11.13 -0.43
C ALA A 251 -25.69 -12.49 -1.08
N GLN A 252 -26.88 -13.06 -0.83
CA GLN A 252 -27.33 -14.29 -1.49
C GLN A 252 -27.65 -14.09 -2.98
N SER A 253 -28.08 -12.89 -3.36
CA SER A 253 -28.44 -12.55 -4.74
C SER A 253 -27.27 -12.01 -5.59
N LEU A 254 -26.07 -11.85 -5.04
CA LEU A 254 -24.90 -11.26 -5.74
C LEU A 254 -24.60 -11.95 -7.08
N ALA A 255 -24.69 -13.28 -7.13
CA ALA A 255 -24.45 -14.03 -8.38
C ALA A 255 -25.46 -13.67 -9.44
N TYR A 256 -26.73 -13.59 -9.11
CA TYR A 256 -27.81 -13.22 -10.04
C TYR A 256 -27.70 -11.77 -10.51
N VAL A 257 -27.34 -10.85 -9.60
CA VAL A 257 -27.10 -9.44 -9.94
C VAL A 257 -25.96 -9.34 -10.94
N ARG A 258 -24.86 -10.04 -10.72
CA ARG A 258 -23.71 -10.07 -11.63
C ARG A 258 -24.08 -10.62 -13.00
N GLU A 259 -24.77 -11.76 -13.04
CA GLU A 259 -25.23 -12.37 -14.30
C GLU A 259 -26.22 -11.46 -15.02
N GLY A 260 -27.19 -10.88 -14.31
CA GLY A 260 -28.16 -9.96 -14.87
C GLY A 260 -27.50 -8.71 -15.47
N MET A 261 -26.50 -8.15 -14.82
CA MET A 261 -25.72 -7.03 -15.36
C MET A 261 -24.95 -7.42 -16.63
N GLN A 262 -24.34 -8.61 -16.68
CA GLN A 262 -23.65 -9.09 -17.87
C GLN A 262 -24.60 -9.30 -19.04
N VAL A 263 -25.77 -9.89 -18.81
CA VAL A 263 -26.80 -10.08 -19.84
C VAL A 263 -27.34 -8.76 -20.36
N LEU A 264 -27.72 -7.83 -19.48
CA LEU A 264 -28.19 -6.49 -19.86
C LEU A 264 -27.12 -5.71 -20.63
N TRP A 265 -25.86 -5.91 -20.29
CA TRP A 265 -24.76 -5.28 -21.00
C TRP A 265 -24.54 -5.84 -22.41
N GLN A 266 -24.60 -7.18 -22.56
CA GLN A 266 -24.43 -7.87 -23.84
C GLN A 266 -25.66 -7.73 -24.75
N GLY A 267 -26.85 -7.67 -24.16
CA GLY A 267 -28.11 -7.59 -24.87
C GLY A 267 -28.40 -6.27 -25.59
N GLY A 268 -27.51 -5.27 -25.43
CA GLY A 268 -27.66 -3.94 -26.00
C GLY A 268 -29.01 -3.35 -25.60
N ILE A 269 -29.01 -2.42 -24.69
CA ILE A 269 -30.20 -1.56 -24.52
C ILE A 269 -30.27 -0.72 -25.81
N GLU A 270 -31.11 -1.15 -26.77
CA GLU A 270 -31.56 -0.30 -27.88
C GLU A 270 -32.34 0.88 -27.33
#